data_fd5cda730123925efbb6def643a33936
#
_entry.id   fd5cda730123925efbb6def643a33936
#
_cell.length_a   1.000
_cell.length_b   1.000
_cell.length_c   1.000
_cell.angle_alpha   90.00
_cell.angle_beta   90.00
_cell.angle_gamma   90.00
#
_symmetry.space_group_name_H-M   'P 1'
#
loop_
_entity.id
_entity.type
_entity.pdbx_description
1 polymer ?
#
loop_
_entity_poly.entity_id
_entity_poly.type
_entity_poly.pdbx_seq_one_letter_code
_entity_poly.pdbx_strand_id
1 'polypeptide(L)'
;MCRVCFCLYFRLKKKAMENEFGYERICRCALNLALGYKPAIAAALIDHLGSAADVMKLDREELEDILGPFSVEDKLTDRDGLLEKAEKELREAARYGAVFLHAGDAAYPALLRECEDAPIGFYCRSCSAPEEIFARRPFISIVGTRDISLYGREWCERLVSSLSSVSPAPCVVSGLALGTDVCAHLRALDLGLPTIAVMATGIDSIYPAQHRNYAMRIASTPGCALISDYPCGTAPLKNNFIRRNRIIAGLSSATLLIESKIKGGGMMTARLAFSYDREVYALPGRIDDLRSQGCNYLIKGNMAEAVTDCGSFLDSLGLTRGREGFRECRERRMEAVLDGKLAGSSEDVATILLLVKRNRGIDLDELVRRSGLEYKRVSALVTALEEEGIIGIDLLRRCRIL
;
A
#
# COMPACT_ATOMS: atom_id res chain seq x y z
N MET A 1 28.98 41.87 13.40
CA MET A 1 29.44 40.46 13.57
C MET A 1 30.53 40.20 12.54
N CYS A 2 31.71 39.78 12.96
CA CYS A 2 32.86 39.59 12.08
C CYS A 2 32.62 38.41 11.11
N ARG A 3 32.97 38.52 9.84
CA ARG A 3 32.89 37.44 8.82
C ARG A 3 33.49 36.12 9.30
N VAL A 4 34.50 36.15 10.14
CA VAL A 4 35.15 34.96 10.73
C VAL A 4 34.26 34.26 11.75
N CYS A 5 33.52 34.98 12.61
CA CYS A 5 32.56 34.40 13.55
C CYS A 5 31.34 33.79 12.83
N PHE A 6 30.93 34.40 11.72
CA PHE A 6 29.85 33.90 10.90
C PHE A 6 30.24 32.56 10.20
N CYS A 7 31.45 32.50 9.63
CA CYS A 7 32.02 31.29 9.05
C CYS A 7 32.21 30.15 10.07
N LEU A 8 32.66 30.48 11.30
CA LEU A 8 32.87 29.50 12.35
C LEU A 8 31.54 28.96 12.89
N TYR A 9 30.54 29.83 13.09
CA TYR A 9 29.20 29.46 13.47
C TYR A 9 28.53 28.52 12.44
N PHE A 10 28.68 28.84 11.15
CA PHE A 10 28.17 27.98 10.06
C PHE A 10 28.92 26.64 9.99
N ARG A 11 30.23 26.59 10.18
CA ARG A 11 31.00 25.33 10.22
C ARG A 11 30.63 24.47 11.42
N LEU A 12 30.40 25.05 12.58
CA LEU A 12 29.96 24.33 13.79
C LEU A 12 28.51 23.84 13.66
N LYS A 13 27.62 24.68 13.11
CA LYS A 13 26.24 24.31 12.82
C LYS A 13 26.19 23.20 11.76
N LYS A 14 26.98 23.30 10.68
CA LYS A 14 27.10 22.26 9.65
C LYS A 14 27.61 20.93 10.24
N LYS A 15 28.61 20.95 11.12
CA LYS A 15 29.16 19.76 11.78
C LYS A 15 28.19 19.13 12.78
N ALA A 16 27.33 19.93 13.46
CA ALA A 16 26.26 19.43 14.30
C ALA A 16 25.10 18.80 13.48
N MET A 17 24.78 19.41 12.32
CA MET A 17 23.78 18.91 11.37
C MET A 17 24.21 17.60 10.71
N GLU A 18 25.51 17.43 10.41
CA GLU A 18 26.08 16.18 9.86
C GLU A 18 25.93 14.99 10.82
N ASN A 19 25.80 15.24 12.14
CA ASN A 19 25.71 14.18 13.16
C ASN A 19 24.32 13.60 13.37
N GLU A 20 23.22 14.32 13.08
CA GLU A 20 21.86 13.86 13.36
C GLU A 20 21.23 13.12 12.16
N PHE A 21 21.31 13.70 10.96
CA PHE A 21 20.61 13.17 9.77
C PHE A 21 21.53 12.85 8.59
N GLY A 22 22.80 13.32 8.60
CA GLY A 22 23.69 13.28 7.46
C GLY A 22 23.38 14.38 6.43
N TYR A 23 24.43 15.05 5.93
CA TYR A 23 24.30 16.24 5.09
C TYR A 23 23.59 15.95 3.75
N GLU A 24 23.88 14.82 3.11
CA GLU A 24 23.23 14.42 1.85
C GLU A 24 21.70 14.26 2.03
N ARG A 25 21.24 13.68 3.15
CA ARG A 25 19.80 13.53 3.43
C ARG A 25 19.12 14.88 3.63
N ILE A 26 19.78 15.83 4.30
CA ILE A 26 19.27 17.20 4.45
C ILE A 26 19.16 17.87 3.07
N CYS A 27 20.17 17.74 2.21
CA CYS A 27 20.17 18.28 0.86
C CYS A 27 19.07 17.65 -0.01
N ARG A 28 18.87 16.35 0.08
CA ARG A 28 17.77 15.68 -0.64
C ARG A 28 16.38 16.07 -0.11
N CYS A 29 16.23 16.26 1.19
CA CYS A 29 15.02 16.82 1.76
C CYS A 29 14.80 18.26 1.27
N ALA A 30 15.83 19.09 1.20
CA ALA A 30 15.78 20.44 0.67
C ALA A 30 15.33 20.45 -0.81
N LEU A 31 15.89 19.58 -1.64
CA LEU A 31 15.43 19.40 -3.02
C LEU A 31 13.98 18.93 -3.09
N ASN A 32 13.54 18.03 -2.19
CA ASN A 32 12.15 17.61 -2.12
C ASN A 32 11.20 18.75 -1.76
N LEU A 33 11.62 19.67 -0.87
CA LEU A 33 10.83 20.88 -0.53
C LEU A 33 10.75 21.88 -1.70
N ALA A 34 11.81 22.00 -2.48
CA ALA A 34 11.87 22.92 -3.62
C ALA A 34 11.24 22.34 -4.89
N LEU A 35 11.62 21.11 -5.23
CA LEU A 35 11.34 20.44 -6.51
C LEU A 35 10.45 19.19 -6.38
N GLY A 36 9.85 18.92 -5.23
CA GLY A 36 9.02 17.72 -5.04
C GLY A 36 7.88 17.59 -6.07
N TYR A 37 7.47 18.69 -6.68
CA TYR A 37 6.53 18.72 -7.81
C TYR A 37 7.17 18.47 -9.19
N LYS A 38 8.48 18.46 -9.28
CA LYS A 38 9.28 18.24 -10.50
C LYS A 38 10.44 17.28 -10.20
N PRO A 39 10.17 16.05 -9.72
CA PRO A 39 11.23 15.15 -9.24
C PRO A 39 12.23 14.79 -10.34
N ALA A 40 11.83 14.70 -11.60
CA ALA A 40 12.72 14.43 -12.72
C ALA A 40 13.82 15.50 -12.88
N ILE A 41 13.53 16.78 -12.58
CA ILE A 41 14.54 17.84 -12.62
C ILE A 41 15.58 17.61 -11.51
N ALA A 42 15.14 17.29 -10.31
CA ALA A 42 16.05 17.01 -9.21
C ALA A 42 16.89 15.75 -9.44
N ALA A 43 16.30 14.70 -10.02
CA ALA A 43 17.02 13.50 -10.41
C ALA A 43 18.11 13.82 -11.44
N ALA A 44 17.78 14.54 -12.52
CA ALA A 44 18.73 14.95 -13.55
C ALA A 44 19.90 15.79 -12.98
N LEU A 45 19.62 16.73 -12.07
CA LEU A 45 20.66 17.50 -11.38
C LEU A 45 21.59 16.61 -10.54
N ILE A 46 21.01 15.70 -9.78
CA ILE A 46 21.79 14.78 -8.93
C ILE A 46 22.62 13.83 -9.80
N ASP A 47 22.07 13.31 -10.88
CA ASP A 47 22.76 12.39 -11.78
C ASP A 47 23.94 13.11 -12.51
N HIS A 48 23.72 14.37 -12.88
CA HIS A 48 24.76 15.17 -13.53
C HIS A 48 25.92 15.54 -12.59
N LEU A 49 25.62 15.84 -11.32
CA LEU A 49 26.58 16.36 -10.35
C LEU A 49 27.09 15.30 -9.35
N GLY A 50 26.41 14.14 -9.28
CA GLY A 50 26.77 13.02 -8.42
C GLY A 50 26.11 13.02 -7.06
N SER A 51 25.70 14.18 -6.49
CA SER A 51 25.03 14.24 -5.18
C SER A 51 24.10 15.44 -5.03
N ALA A 52 23.13 15.35 -4.11
CA ALA A 52 22.30 16.50 -3.74
C ALA A 52 23.12 17.58 -3.02
N ALA A 53 24.16 17.18 -2.31
CA ALA A 53 25.09 18.09 -1.66
C ALA A 53 25.86 18.95 -2.70
N ASP A 54 26.18 18.40 -3.88
CA ASP A 54 26.82 19.17 -4.96
C ASP A 54 25.81 20.08 -5.65
N VAL A 55 24.57 19.67 -5.84
CA VAL A 55 23.48 20.57 -6.32
C VAL A 55 23.35 21.80 -5.42
N MET A 56 23.46 21.62 -4.10
CA MET A 56 23.38 22.73 -3.15
C MET A 56 24.60 23.65 -3.15
N LYS A 57 25.65 23.39 -3.90
CA LYS A 57 26.81 24.27 -4.06
C LYS A 57 26.71 25.23 -5.25
N LEU A 58 25.90 24.88 -6.24
CA LEU A 58 25.73 25.64 -7.47
C LEU A 58 25.16 27.04 -7.18
N ASP A 59 25.63 28.05 -7.87
CA ASP A 59 25.01 29.36 -7.86
C ASP A 59 23.87 29.46 -8.89
N ARG A 60 23.20 30.61 -8.95
CA ARG A 60 22.07 30.80 -9.84
C ARG A 60 22.46 30.70 -11.31
N GLU A 61 23.63 31.26 -11.68
CA GLU A 61 24.11 31.25 -13.06
C GLU A 61 24.40 29.82 -13.51
N GLU A 62 25.07 29.04 -12.67
CA GLU A 62 25.36 27.62 -12.92
C GLU A 62 24.06 26.76 -13.04
N LEU A 63 23.04 27.06 -12.22
CA LEU A 63 21.74 26.39 -12.32
C LEU A 63 21.00 26.77 -13.61
N GLU A 64 21.08 28.07 -14.02
CA GLU A 64 20.48 28.56 -15.27
C GLU A 64 21.17 27.97 -16.50
N ASP A 65 22.50 27.77 -16.45
CA ASP A 65 23.27 27.12 -17.51
C ASP A 65 22.85 25.64 -17.72
N ILE A 66 22.54 24.92 -16.63
CA ILE A 66 22.15 23.51 -16.70
C ILE A 66 20.67 23.34 -17.07
N LEU A 67 19.78 24.14 -16.48
CA LEU A 67 18.34 23.96 -16.58
C LEU A 67 17.66 24.91 -17.59
N GLY A 68 18.38 25.93 -18.03
CA GLY A 68 17.86 27.06 -18.79
C GLY A 68 17.21 28.12 -17.89
N PRO A 69 17.21 29.39 -18.36
CA PRO A 69 16.92 30.59 -17.55
C PRO A 69 15.48 30.63 -16.98
N PHE A 70 14.54 29.89 -17.55
CA PHE A 70 13.14 29.86 -17.11
C PHE A 70 12.80 28.65 -16.24
N SER A 71 13.76 27.79 -15.96
CA SER A 71 13.54 26.52 -15.25
C SER A 71 14.00 26.54 -13.80
N VAL A 72 14.72 27.57 -13.39
CA VAL A 72 15.25 27.70 -12.02
C VAL A 72 14.13 28.17 -11.10
N GLU A 73 13.79 27.34 -10.12
CA GLU A 73 12.85 27.73 -9.06
C GLU A 73 13.53 28.71 -8.11
N ASP A 74 12.91 29.85 -7.81
CA ASP A 74 13.43 30.86 -6.87
C ASP A 74 13.76 30.26 -5.49
N LYS A 75 13.11 29.16 -5.12
CA LYS A 75 13.38 28.43 -3.88
C LYS A 75 14.79 27.83 -3.82
N LEU A 76 15.41 27.49 -4.96
CA LEU A 76 16.78 26.95 -5.01
C LEU A 76 17.84 28.02 -4.81
N THR A 77 17.51 29.29 -4.97
CA THR A 77 18.45 30.42 -4.81
C THR A 77 18.70 30.79 -3.35
N ASP A 78 17.72 30.58 -2.45
CA ASP A 78 17.85 30.75 -0.97
C ASP A 78 18.30 29.44 -0.32
N ARG A 79 19.53 29.03 -0.53
CA ARG A 79 20.05 27.73 -0.08
C ARG A 79 20.09 27.55 1.42
N ASP A 80 20.58 28.57 2.15
CA ASP A 80 20.70 28.47 3.60
C ASP A 80 19.33 28.39 4.25
N GLY A 81 18.38 29.21 3.78
CA GLY A 81 17.00 29.14 4.23
C GLY A 81 16.31 27.82 3.85
N LEU A 82 16.65 27.24 2.68
CA LEU A 82 16.11 25.96 2.25
C LEU A 82 16.66 24.79 3.07
N LEU A 83 17.96 24.78 3.37
CA LEU A 83 18.60 23.78 4.24
C LEU A 83 18.06 23.85 5.68
N GLU A 84 17.87 25.08 6.23
CA GLU A 84 17.23 25.22 7.55
C GLU A 84 15.79 24.68 7.57
N LYS A 85 15.01 24.95 6.52
CA LYS A 85 13.66 24.40 6.38
C LYS A 85 13.67 22.88 6.29
N ALA A 86 14.62 22.30 5.54
CA ALA A 86 14.75 20.85 5.42
C ALA A 86 15.12 20.19 6.74
N GLU A 87 16.04 20.78 7.51
CA GLU A 87 16.40 20.26 8.82
C GLU A 87 15.23 20.31 9.80
N LYS A 88 14.49 21.43 9.80
CA LYS A 88 13.26 21.56 10.60
C LYS A 88 12.22 20.53 10.22
N GLU A 89 12.05 20.30 8.92
CA GLU A 89 11.12 19.31 8.37
C GLU A 89 11.49 17.89 8.81
N LEU A 90 12.77 17.50 8.71
CA LEU A 90 13.24 16.18 9.17
C LEU A 90 12.99 15.98 10.67
N ARG A 91 13.24 17.01 11.48
CA ARG A 91 12.93 16.96 12.92
C ARG A 91 11.42 16.85 13.20
N GLU A 92 10.61 17.58 12.42
CA GLU A 92 9.16 17.50 12.56
C GLU A 92 8.65 16.11 12.19
N ALA A 93 9.08 15.55 11.06
CA ALA A 93 8.73 14.19 10.66
C ALA A 93 9.15 13.14 11.72
N ALA A 94 10.33 13.29 12.31
CA ALA A 94 10.82 12.41 13.38
C ALA A 94 9.93 12.46 14.64
N ARG A 95 9.29 13.59 14.98
CA ARG A 95 8.31 13.69 16.08
C ARG A 95 7.08 12.81 15.88
N TYR A 96 6.72 12.56 14.60
CA TYR A 96 5.65 11.63 14.24
C TYR A 96 6.13 10.19 14.05
N GLY A 97 7.40 9.89 14.39
CA GLY A 97 8.01 8.57 14.22
C GLY A 97 8.26 8.22 12.76
N ALA A 98 8.48 9.22 11.92
CA ALA A 98 8.79 9.02 10.51
C ALA A 98 10.26 9.28 10.20
N VAL A 99 10.84 8.47 9.31
CA VAL A 99 12.17 8.66 8.74
C VAL A 99 12.03 9.11 7.28
N PHE A 100 12.94 9.96 6.81
CA PHE A 100 13.00 10.36 5.41
C PHE A 100 13.95 9.42 4.65
N LEU A 101 13.43 8.69 3.68
CA LEU A 101 14.17 7.83 2.78
C LEU A 101 14.35 8.52 1.43
N HIS A 102 15.53 8.39 0.83
CA HIS A 102 15.83 8.97 -0.47
C HIS A 102 16.43 7.93 -1.43
N ALA A 103 16.45 8.23 -2.72
CA ALA A 103 16.85 7.28 -3.76
C ALA A 103 18.30 6.73 -3.61
N GLY A 104 19.17 7.40 -2.82
CA GLY A 104 20.50 6.92 -2.48
C GLY A 104 20.55 5.92 -1.31
N ASP A 105 19.48 5.75 -0.54
CA ASP A 105 19.43 4.78 0.56
C ASP A 105 19.26 3.35 0.02
N ALA A 106 19.93 2.39 0.68
CA ALA A 106 19.81 0.97 0.32
C ALA A 106 18.37 0.44 0.49
N ALA A 107 17.64 0.96 1.48
CA ALA A 107 16.25 0.62 1.74
C ALA A 107 15.25 1.28 0.78
N TYR A 108 15.68 2.19 -0.12
CA TYR A 108 14.76 2.79 -1.08
C TYR A 108 14.29 1.74 -2.09
N PRO A 109 12.95 1.60 -2.33
CA PRO A 109 12.41 0.54 -3.18
C PRO A 109 12.97 0.56 -4.61
N ALA A 110 13.51 -0.57 -5.07
CA ALA A 110 14.14 -0.68 -6.38
C ALA A 110 13.18 -0.32 -7.52
N LEU A 111 11.96 -0.91 -7.52
CA LEU A 111 10.94 -0.63 -8.52
C LEU A 111 10.55 0.85 -8.58
N LEU A 112 10.45 1.52 -7.43
CA LEU A 112 10.13 2.95 -7.38
C LEU A 112 11.28 3.80 -7.94
N ARG A 113 12.55 3.37 -7.73
CA ARG A 113 13.73 4.06 -8.26
C ARG A 113 13.80 4.03 -9.79
N GLU A 114 13.26 2.98 -10.41
CA GLU A 114 13.21 2.83 -11.88
C GLU A 114 12.23 3.79 -12.57
N CYS A 115 11.29 4.38 -11.82
CA CYS A 115 10.31 5.30 -12.39
C CYS A 115 10.94 6.64 -12.74
N GLU A 116 10.63 7.19 -13.94
CA GLU A 116 11.13 8.51 -14.38
C GLU A 116 10.73 9.66 -13.44
N ASP A 117 9.60 9.53 -12.76
CA ASP A 117 9.07 10.49 -11.80
C ASP A 117 9.17 9.99 -10.34
N ALA A 118 10.16 9.12 -10.05
CA ALA A 118 10.44 8.66 -8.70
C ALA A 118 10.58 9.84 -7.72
N PRO A 119 10.01 9.76 -6.51
CA PRO A 119 10.18 10.83 -5.53
C PRO A 119 11.66 10.96 -5.14
N ILE A 120 12.13 12.20 -4.99
CA ILE A 120 13.50 12.53 -4.51
C ILE A 120 13.75 11.83 -3.17
N GLY A 121 12.72 11.78 -2.36
CA GLY A 121 12.61 11.03 -1.13
C GLY A 121 11.17 11.03 -0.64
N PHE A 122 10.90 10.21 0.36
CA PHE A 122 9.60 10.12 1.00
C PHE A 122 9.75 9.84 2.50
N TYR A 123 8.78 10.27 3.27
CA TYR A 123 8.67 10.01 4.70
C TYR A 123 8.04 8.64 4.91
N CYS A 124 8.62 7.83 5.78
CA CYS A 124 8.13 6.49 6.13
C CYS A 124 7.90 6.43 7.64
N ARG A 125 6.65 6.21 8.05
CA ARG A 125 6.23 6.03 9.42
C ARG A 125 5.83 4.60 9.68
N SER A 126 6.54 3.92 10.57
CA SER A 126 6.33 2.52 10.92
C SER A 126 6.94 2.20 12.28
N CYS A 127 6.55 1.08 12.87
CA CYS A 127 7.23 0.47 14.00
C CYS A 127 8.37 -0.48 13.59
N SER A 128 8.50 -0.80 12.30
CA SER A 128 9.61 -1.59 11.74
C SER A 128 10.65 -0.71 11.05
N ALA A 129 11.87 -1.20 10.95
CA ALA A 129 12.92 -0.55 10.19
C ALA A 129 12.60 -0.55 8.68
N PRO A 130 13.02 0.50 7.92
CA PRO A 130 12.78 0.56 6.48
C PRO A 130 13.27 -0.65 5.70
N GLU A 131 14.39 -1.23 6.10
CA GLU A 131 14.99 -2.42 5.49
C GLU A 131 14.07 -3.65 5.58
N GLU A 132 13.30 -3.77 6.67
CA GLU A 132 12.32 -4.83 6.86
C GLU A 132 11.05 -4.59 6.03
N ILE A 133 10.60 -3.32 5.96
CA ILE A 133 9.39 -2.93 5.21
C ILE A 133 9.61 -3.16 3.72
N PHE A 134 10.74 -2.67 3.20
CA PHE A 134 11.10 -2.73 1.79
C PHE A 134 11.98 -3.93 1.44
N ALA A 135 12.02 -4.96 2.30
CA ALA A 135 12.69 -6.23 2.04
C ALA A 135 12.21 -6.83 0.70
N ARG A 136 13.03 -7.70 0.10
CA ARG A 136 12.73 -8.35 -1.18
C ARG A 136 11.49 -9.25 -1.09
N ARG A 137 10.34 -8.68 -1.40
CA ARG A 137 9.04 -9.36 -1.51
C ARG A 137 8.21 -8.71 -2.61
N PRO A 138 7.22 -9.38 -3.20
CA PRO A 138 6.31 -8.75 -4.14
C PRO A 138 5.47 -7.65 -3.48
N PHE A 139 5.37 -6.50 -4.13
CA PHE A 139 4.45 -5.43 -3.76
C PHE A 139 3.32 -5.43 -4.76
N ILE A 140 2.09 -5.55 -4.28
CA ILE A 140 0.88 -5.62 -5.11
C ILE A 140 0.00 -4.43 -4.75
N SER A 141 -0.22 -3.52 -5.69
CA SER A 141 -1.15 -2.43 -5.45
C SER A 141 -2.59 -2.86 -5.71
N ILE A 142 -3.49 -2.49 -4.80
CA ILE A 142 -4.92 -2.74 -4.92
C ILE A 142 -5.63 -1.40 -4.86
N VAL A 143 -6.28 -1.04 -5.96
CA VAL A 143 -6.86 0.29 -6.15
C VAL A 143 -8.27 0.19 -6.73
N GLY A 144 -9.05 1.27 -6.59
CA GLY A 144 -10.39 1.28 -7.16
C GLY A 144 -11.22 2.51 -6.80
N THR A 145 -12.52 2.30 -6.80
CA THR A 145 -13.50 3.35 -6.50
C THR A 145 -13.60 3.64 -5.01
N ARG A 146 -13.94 4.89 -4.67
CA ARG A 146 -14.30 5.27 -3.29
C ARG A 146 -15.70 4.79 -2.88
N ASP A 147 -16.53 4.45 -3.86
CA ASP A 147 -17.89 3.92 -3.70
C ASP A 147 -17.90 2.46 -4.18
N ILE A 148 -17.27 1.58 -3.38
CA ILE A 148 -17.15 0.17 -3.68
C ILE A 148 -18.50 -0.55 -3.51
N SER A 149 -18.87 -1.40 -4.48
CA SER A 149 -20.07 -2.23 -4.38
C SER A 149 -19.85 -3.44 -3.45
N LEU A 150 -20.92 -4.16 -3.12
CA LEU A 150 -20.80 -5.43 -2.39
C LEU A 150 -19.97 -6.46 -3.19
N TYR A 151 -20.17 -6.53 -4.49
CA TYR A 151 -19.38 -7.38 -5.39
C TYR A 151 -17.89 -6.99 -5.36
N GLY A 152 -17.57 -5.71 -5.50
CA GLY A 152 -16.20 -5.23 -5.45
C GLY A 152 -15.53 -5.50 -4.10
N ARG A 153 -16.26 -5.30 -2.99
CA ARG A 153 -15.77 -5.58 -1.63
C ARG A 153 -15.48 -7.06 -1.45
N GLU A 154 -16.42 -7.92 -1.80
CA GLU A 154 -16.26 -9.37 -1.68
C GLU A 154 -15.04 -9.88 -2.46
N TRP A 155 -14.88 -9.42 -3.69
CA TRP A 155 -13.72 -9.81 -4.51
C TRP A 155 -12.41 -9.20 -4.02
N CYS A 156 -12.42 -7.95 -3.55
CA CYS A 156 -11.24 -7.35 -2.92
C CYS A 156 -10.77 -8.20 -1.73
N GLU A 157 -11.68 -8.55 -0.83
CA GLU A 157 -11.37 -9.37 0.35
C GLU A 157 -10.90 -10.79 -0.02
N ARG A 158 -11.51 -11.43 -1.04
CA ARG A 158 -11.10 -12.75 -1.53
C ARG A 158 -9.70 -12.72 -2.16
N LEU A 159 -9.42 -11.72 -3.00
CA LEU A 159 -8.13 -11.59 -3.67
C LEU A 159 -7.02 -11.26 -2.67
N VAL A 160 -7.25 -10.35 -1.72
CA VAL A 160 -6.29 -10.13 -0.61
C VAL A 160 -6.09 -11.40 0.21
N SER A 161 -7.17 -12.16 0.46
CA SER A 161 -7.06 -13.42 1.20
C SER A 161 -6.25 -14.48 0.46
N SER A 162 -6.34 -14.52 -0.87
CA SER A 162 -5.53 -15.45 -1.66
C SER A 162 -4.02 -15.11 -1.57
N LEU A 163 -3.66 -13.84 -1.45
CA LEU A 163 -2.26 -13.41 -1.25
C LEU A 163 -1.67 -13.92 0.06
N SER A 164 -2.50 -14.18 1.10
CA SER A 164 -2.00 -14.69 2.38
C SER A 164 -1.53 -16.15 2.31
N SER A 165 -1.87 -16.87 1.24
CA SER A 165 -1.43 -18.26 1.03
C SER A 165 -0.10 -18.39 0.30
N VAL A 166 0.55 -17.27 -0.03
CA VAL A 166 1.78 -17.21 -0.83
C VAL A 166 2.99 -17.01 0.07
N SER A 167 4.12 -17.60 -0.29
CA SER A 167 5.40 -17.39 0.38
C SER A 167 6.48 -17.03 -0.66
N PRO A 168 7.25 -15.93 -0.46
CA PRO A 168 7.11 -14.94 0.62
C PRO A 168 5.80 -14.14 0.51
N ALA A 169 5.23 -13.77 1.66
CA ALA A 169 3.98 -13.02 1.72
C ALA A 169 4.10 -11.66 1.00
N PRO A 170 3.26 -11.36 0.00
CA PRO A 170 3.27 -10.08 -0.69
C PRO A 170 2.87 -8.94 0.24
N CYS A 171 3.34 -7.73 -0.08
CA CYS A 171 2.90 -6.51 0.60
C CYS A 171 1.76 -5.85 -0.21
N VAL A 172 0.65 -5.56 0.44
CA VAL A 172 -0.47 -4.83 -0.17
C VAL A 172 -0.19 -3.34 -0.13
N VAL A 173 -0.21 -2.67 -1.29
CA VAL A 173 0.00 -1.22 -1.40
C VAL A 173 -1.31 -0.56 -1.82
N SER A 174 -1.71 0.51 -1.13
CA SER A 174 -2.88 1.29 -1.53
C SER A 174 -2.83 2.72 -0.98
N GLY A 175 -3.89 3.51 -1.20
CA GLY A 175 -3.86 4.95 -0.96
C GLY A 175 -4.64 5.42 0.27
N LEU A 176 -5.11 4.53 1.13
CA LEU A 176 -5.90 4.86 2.33
C LEU A 176 -7.20 5.64 2.04
N ALA A 177 -7.66 5.67 0.79
CA ALA A 177 -8.93 6.31 0.42
C ALA A 177 -10.13 5.47 0.89
N LEU A 178 -11.33 6.07 0.81
CA LEU A 178 -12.60 5.37 1.01
C LEU A 178 -12.74 4.21 0.01
N GLY A 179 -13.56 3.22 0.33
CA GLY A 179 -13.92 2.14 -0.56
C GLY A 179 -12.82 1.09 -0.72
N THR A 180 -12.30 0.89 -1.93
CA THR A 180 -11.38 -0.18 -2.25
C THR A 180 -10.10 -0.14 -1.42
N ASP A 181 -9.47 1.03 -1.27
CA ASP A 181 -8.17 1.16 -0.60
C ASP A 181 -8.25 0.71 0.86
N VAL A 182 -9.21 1.24 1.61
CA VAL A 182 -9.36 0.87 3.03
C VAL A 182 -9.81 -0.58 3.19
N CYS A 183 -10.62 -1.12 2.28
CA CYS A 183 -11.01 -2.53 2.28
C CYS A 183 -9.78 -3.44 2.14
N ALA A 184 -8.89 -3.13 1.19
CA ALA A 184 -7.66 -3.87 0.98
C ALA A 184 -6.72 -3.83 2.19
N HIS A 185 -6.52 -2.64 2.79
CA HIS A 185 -5.68 -2.48 3.98
C HIS A 185 -6.22 -3.27 5.18
N LEU A 186 -7.52 -3.15 5.47
CA LEU A 186 -8.12 -3.84 6.61
C LEU A 186 -8.02 -5.35 6.45
N ARG A 187 -8.33 -5.86 5.25
CA ARG A 187 -8.22 -7.29 5.00
C ARG A 187 -6.78 -7.79 5.10
N ALA A 188 -5.81 -7.02 4.62
CA ALA A 188 -4.39 -7.36 4.78
C ALA A 188 -3.99 -7.44 6.26
N LEU A 189 -4.36 -6.43 7.06
CA LEU A 189 -4.09 -6.41 8.50
C LEU A 189 -4.74 -7.57 9.27
N ASP A 190 -5.97 -7.94 8.91
CA ASP A 190 -6.70 -9.02 9.57
C ASP A 190 -6.09 -10.41 9.26
N LEU A 191 -5.35 -10.50 8.15
CA LEU A 191 -4.64 -11.73 7.74
C LEU A 191 -3.15 -11.73 8.11
N GLY A 192 -2.67 -10.67 8.76
CA GLY A 192 -1.24 -10.51 9.07
C GLY A 192 -0.36 -10.28 7.83
N LEU A 193 -0.95 -9.86 6.70
CA LEU A 193 -0.18 -9.44 5.53
C LEU A 193 0.40 -8.05 5.75
N PRO A 194 1.66 -7.80 5.34
CA PRO A 194 2.21 -6.46 5.34
C PRO A 194 1.41 -5.54 4.41
N THR A 195 1.24 -4.28 4.82
CA THR A 195 0.54 -3.30 3.99
C THR A 195 1.15 -1.91 4.12
N ILE A 196 1.24 -1.20 2.98
CA ILE A 196 1.76 0.16 2.90
C ILE A 196 0.66 1.09 2.41
N ALA A 197 0.33 2.09 3.24
CA ALA A 197 -0.57 3.15 2.86
C ALA A 197 0.22 4.37 2.37
N VAL A 198 0.05 4.71 1.09
CA VAL A 198 0.64 5.90 0.48
C VAL A 198 -0.31 7.06 0.69
N MET A 199 0.14 8.15 1.30
CA MET A 199 -0.71 9.29 1.64
C MET A 199 -0.56 10.44 0.64
N ALA A 200 -1.58 11.26 0.52
CA ALA A 200 -1.60 12.48 -0.32
C ALA A 200 -1.50 13.77 0.52
N THR A 201 -1.13 13.63 1.79
CA THR A 201 -0.92 14.69 2.79
C THR A 201 0.46 14.51 3.41
N GLY A 202 0.92 15.47 4.21
CA GLY A 202 2.09 15.26 5.05
C GLY A 202 1.91 14.06 5.99
N ILE A 203 3.02 13.50 6.46
CA ILE A 203 3.03 12.30 7.32
C ILE A 203 2.40 12.55 8.70
N ASP A 204 2.25 13.80 9.07
CA ASP A 204 1.60 14.32 10.28
C ASP A 204 0.07 14.33 10.21
N SER A 205 -0.50 14.27 9.00
CA SER A 205 -1.94 14.45 8.75
C SER A 205 -2.57 13.27 8.04
N ILE A 206 -3.63 12.71 8.62
CA ILE A 206 -4.36 11.56 8.07
C ILE A 206 -5.63 12.03 7.37
N TYR A 207 -5.76 11.65 6.08
CA TYR A 207 -6.96 11.91 5.30
C TYR A 207 -7.43 10.63 4.58
N PRO A 208 -8.75 10.33 4.62
CA PRO A 208 -9.80 11.03 5.36
C PRO A 208 -9.66 10.84 6.89
N ALA A 209 -10.10 11.83 7.66
CA ALA A 209 -9.94 11.81 9.13
C ALA A 209 -10.57 10.59 9.81
N GLN A 210 -11.65 10.04 9.24
CA GLN A 210 -12.30 8.81 9.72
C GLN A 210 -11.40 7.56 9.63
N HIS A 211 -10.35 7.57 8.79
CA HIS A 211 -9.39 6.48 8.68
C HIS A 211 -8.21 6.60 9.65
N ARG A 212 -8.24 7.57 10.58
CA ARG A 212 -7.15 7.79 11.53
C ARG A 212 -6.79 6.52 12.32
N ASN A 213 -7.79 5.82 12.83
CA ASN A 213 -7.56 4.58 13.59
C ASN A 213 -6.92 3.48 12.74
N TYR A 214 -7.33 3.36 11.48
CA TYR A 214 -6.75 2.41 10.53
C TYR A 214 -5.30 2.76 10.20
N ALA A 215 -5.02 4.04 9.93
CA ALA A 215 -3.68 4.53 9.70
C ALA A 215 -2.75 4.25 10.89
N MET A 216 -3.23 4.50 12.11
CA MET A 216 -2.46 4.21 13.33
C MET A 216 -2.22 2.71 13.51
N ARG A 217 -3.22 1.87 13.20
CA ARG A 217 -3.06 0.41 13.22
C ARG A 217 -1.99 -0.02 12.20
N ILE A 218 -2.00 0.52 10.97
CA ILE A 218 -0.96 0.26 9.97
C ILE A 218 0.42 0.66 10.51
N ALA A 219 0.58 1.89 11.01
CA ALA A 219 1.87 2.38 11.50
C ALA A 219 2.44 1.60 12.70
N SER A 220 1.57 0.95 13.49
CA SER A 220 1.94 0.16 14.69
C SER A 220 2.04 -1.35 14.44
N THR A 221 1.75 -1.82 13.23
CA THR A 221 1.84 -3.26 12.87
C THR A 221 3.19 -3.53 12.22
N PRO A 222 3.96 -4.53 12.67
CA PRO A 222 5.25 -4.89 12.07
C PRO A 222 5.14 -5.18 10.57
N GLY A 223 6.11 -4.69 9.79
CA GLY A 223 6.16 -4.85 8.33
C GLY A 223 5.18 -3.95 7.57
N CYS A 224 4.38 -3.14 8.27
CA CYS A 224 3.45 -2.18 7.66
C CYS A 224 3.97 -0.75 7.79
N ALA A 225 3.56 0.16 6.89
CA ALA A 225 3.99 1.55 6.92
C ALA A 225 2.95 2.53 6.36
N LEU A 226 3.04 3.77 6.83
CA LEU A 226 2.49 4.94 6.15
C LEU A 226 3.64 5.62 5.42
N ILE A 227 3.45 6.00 4.17
CA ILE A 227 4.46 6.74 3.40
C ILE A 227 3.86 7.97 2.73
N SER A 228 4.67 9.02 2.57
CA SER A 228 4.29 10.24 1.86
C SER A 228 5.52 10.95 1.31
N ASP A 229 5.45 11.48 0.09
CA ASP A 229 6.47 12.37 -0.48
C ASP A 229 6.20 13.86 -0.18
N TYR A 230 5.11 14.15 0.54
CA TYR A 230 4.73 15.50 0.93
C TYR A 230 5.29 15.87 2.31
N PRO A 231 5.81 17.11 2.47
CA PRO A 231 6.26 17.62 3.76
C PRO A 231 5.13 17.73 4.78
N CYS A 232 5.47 17.75 6.05
CA CYS A 232 4.55 17.98 7.16
C CYS A 232 3.74 19.27 6.94
N GLY A 233 2.49 19.26 7.39
CA GLY A 233 1.56 20.39 7.17
C GLY A 233 0.93 20.46 5.79
N THR A 234 1.25 19.53 4.86
CA THR A 234 0.65 19.52 3.53
C THR A 234 -0.83 19.12 3.61
N ALA A 235 -1.71 20.02 3.13
CA ALA A 235 -3.16 19.82 3.11
C ALA A 235 -3.60 18.79 2.04
N PRO A 236 -4.79 18.17 2.19
CA PRO A 236 -5.34 17.19 1.25
C PRO A 236 -5.92 17.85 -0.01
N LEU A 237 -5.06 18.37 -0.89
CA LEU A 237 -5.44 18.98 -2.14
C LEU A 237 -5.72 17.94 -3.23
N LYS A 238 -6.70 18.21 -4.12
CA LYS A 238 -7.10 17.28 -5.20
C LYS A 238 -5.91 16.81 -6.04
N ASN A 239 -5.01 17.70 -6.40
CA ASN A 239 -3.84 17.37 -7.22
C ASN A 239 -2.87 16.42 -6.52
N ASN A 240 -2.77 16.50 -5.18
CA ASN A 240 -1.89 15.62 -4.41
C ASN A 240 -2.34 14.15 -4.51
N PHE A 241 -3.66 13.88 -4.51
CA PHE A 241 -4.17 12.51 -4.70
C PHE A 241 -3.80 11.93 -6.06
N ILE A 242 -3.85 12.77 -7.10
CA ILE A 242 -3.49 12.36 -8.46
C ILE A 242 -1.99 12.02 -8.53
N ARG A 243 -1.16 12.91 -8.01
CA ARG A 243 0.31 12.75 -8.04
C ARG A 243 0.81 11.61 -7.19
N ARG A 244 0.23 11.42 -5.99
CA ARG A 244 0.57 10.32 -5.11
C ARG A 244 0.42 8.95 -5.79
N ASN A 245 -0.54 8.79 -6.72
CA ASN A 245 -0.82 7.51 -7.36
C ASN A 245 0.38 6.94 -8.12
N ARG A 246 1.33 7.79 -8.57
CA ARG A 246 2.59 7.33 -9.15
C ARG A 246 3.42 6.49 -8.19
N ILE A 247 3.38 6.82 -6.89
CA ILE A 247 4.10 6.07 -5.86
C ILE A 247 3.44 4.71 -5.63
N ILE A 248 2.11 4.65 -5.63
CA ILE A 248 1.37 3.38 -5.52
C ILE A 248 1.73 2.46 -6.67
N ALA A 249 1.65 2.96 -7.91
CA ALA A 249 1.98 2.22 -9.11
C ALA A 249 3.47 1.83 -9.16
N GLY A 250 4.36 2.79 -8.91
CA GLY A 250 5.81 2.61 -9.01
C GLY A 250 6.41 1.69 -7.96
N LEU A 251 5.81 1.61 -6.77
CA LEU A 251 6.23 0.67 -5.72
C LEU A 251 5.94 -0.79 -6.08
N SER A 252 4.92 -1.03 -6.91
CA SER A 252 4.32 -2.36 -7.06
C SER A 252 4.74 -3.03 -8.37
N SER A 253 5.01 -4.32 -8.32
CA SER A 253 5.22 -5.15 -9.51
C SER A 253 3.93 -5.38 -10.28
N ALA A 254 2.78 -5.35 -9.57
CA ALA A 254 1.47 -5.51 -10.19
C ALA A 254 0.44 -4.57 -9.54
N THR A 255 -0.54 -4.15 -10.33
CA THR A 255 -1.67 -3.31 -9.91
C THR A 255 -2.99 -3.99 -10.21
N LEU A 256 -3.79 -4.23 -9.17
CA LEU A 256 -5.12 -4.80 -9.26
C LEU A 256 -6.18 -3.69 -9.15
N LEU A 257 -6.97 -3.51 -10.22
CA LEU A 257 -8.11 -2.60 -10.24
C LEU A 257 -9.40 -3.36 -9.95
N ILE A 258 -10.03 -3.09 -8.81
CA ILE A 258 -11.25 -3.78 -8.37
C ILE A 258 -12.50 -3.22 -9.08
N GLU A 259 -12.73 -1.93 -8.97
CA GLU A 259 -13.85 -1.22 -9.61
C GLU A 259 -13.43 0.21 -9.93
N SER A 260 -13.81 0.71 -11.08
CA SER A 260 -13.60 2.12 -11.42
C SER A 260 -14.51 2.56 -12.57
N LYS A 261 -14.98 3.80 -12.52
CA LYS A 261 -15.50 4.48 -13.71
C LYS A 261 -14.34 4.76 -14.69
N ILE A 262 -14.62 4.93 -15.98
CA ILE A 262 -13.58 5.20 -17.01
C ILE A 262 -12.69 6.41 -16.65
N LYS A 263 -13.26 7.45 -16.02
CA LYS A 263 -12.53 8.65 -15.54
C LYS A 263 -12.30 8.62 -14.03
N GLY A 264 -12.22 7.42 -13.42
CA GLY A 264 -11.99 7.24 -11.98
C GLY A 264 -10.53 7.36 -11.57
N GLY A 265 -10.28 7.62 -10.26
CA GLY A 265 -8.92 7.69 -9.71
C GLY A 265 -8.14 6.37 -9.82
N GLY A 266 -8.80 5.22 -9.63
CA GLY A 266 -8.18 3.91 -9.82
C GLY A 266 -7.67 3.67 -11.23
N MET A 267 -8.40 4.16 -12.26
CA MET A 267 -7.95 4.12 -13.66
C MET A 267 -6.64 4.87 -13.88
N MET A 268 -6.44 5.99 -13.19
CA MET A 268 -5.19 6.75 -13.32
C MET A 268 -4.01 5.94 -12.77
N THR A 269 -4.18 5.28 -11.62
CA THR A 269 -3.15 4.42 -11.05
C THR A 269 -2.86 3.22 -11.95
N ALA A 270 -3.89 2.56 -12.50
CA ALA A 270 -3.72 1.45 -13.43
C ALA A 270 -2.98 1.86 -14.72
N ARG A 271 -3.29 3.04 -15.27
CA ARG A 271 -2.57 3.56 -16.45
C ARG A 271 -1.12 3.93 -16.14
N LEU A 272 -0.84 4.50 -14.96
CA LEU A 272 0.52 4.77 -14.51
C LEU A 272 1.30 3.45 -14.35
N ALA A 273 0.70 2.43 -13.74
CA ALA A 273 1.33 1.12 -13.64
C ALA A 273 1.67 0.54 -15.02
N PHE A 274 0.74 0.62 -15.96
CA PHE A 274 0.98 0.20 -17.36
C PHE A 274 2.11 1.00 -18.01
N SER A 275 2.17 2.32 -17.80
CA SER A 275 3.25 3.17 -18.35
C SER A 275 4.61 2.92 -17.71
N TYR A 276 4.66 2.35 -16.50
CA TYR A 276 5.90 1.93 -15.83
C TYR A 276 6.28 0.47 -16.13
N ASP A 277 5.62 -0.14 -17.12
CA ASP A 277 5.85 -1.53 -17.51
C ASP A 277 5.59 -2.51 -16.34
N ARG A 278 4.53 -2.24 -15.56
CA ARG A 278 4.06 -3.09 -14.46
C ARG A 278 2.83 -3.86 -14.89
N GLU A 279 2.69 -5.07 -14.37
CA GLU A 279 1.50 -5.90 -14.60
C GLU A 279 0.23 -5.19 -14.13
N VAL A 280 -0.81 -5.22 -14.93
CA VAL A 280 -2.11 -4.64 -14.56
C VAL A 280 -3.18 -5.71 -14.66
N TYR A 281 -3.93 -5.87 -13.59
CA TYR A 281 -5.07 -6.78 -13.48
C TYR A 281 -6.34 -5.98 -13.22
N ALA A 282 -7.46 -6.42 -13.77
CA ALA A 282 -8.74 -5.78 -13.55
C ALA A 282 -9.83 -6.81 -13.28
N LEU A 283 -10.64 -6.55 -12.26
CA LEU A 283 -11.80 -7.37 -11.96
C LEU A 283 -12.89 -7.08 -12.99
N PRO A 284 -13.29 -8.05 -13.85
CA PRO A 284 -14.38 -7.85 -14.79
C PRO A 284 -15.70 -7.71 -14.05
N GLY A 285 -16.62 -6.94 -14.61
CA GLY A 285 -17.94 -6.77 -14.04
C GLY A 285 -19.00 -6.53 -15.09
N ARG A 286 -20.22 -6.23 -14.66
CA ARG A 286 -21.36 -6.05 -15.55
C ARG A 286 -21.13 -4.87 -16.49
N ILE A 287 -21.55 -5.03 -17.76
CA ILE A 287 -21.40 -3.98 -18.77
C ILE A 287 -22.31 -2.76 -18.53
N ASP A 288 -23.40 -2.94 -17.82
CA ASP A 288 -24.37 -1.91 -17.43
C ASP A 288 -24.00 -1.22 -16.10
N ASP A 289 -22.99 -1.72 -15.34
CA ASP A 289 -22.53 -1.08 -14.11
C ASP A 289 -21.41 -0.08 -14.39
N LEU A 290 -21.67 1.19 -14.04
CA LEU A 290 -20.71 2.29 -14.19
C LEU A 290 -19.39 2.04 -13.43
N ARG A 291 -19.41 1.28 -12.32
CA ARG A 291 -18.22 0.94 -11.53
C ARG A 291 -17.33 -0.06 -12.23
N SER A 292 -17.89 -0.90 -13.11
CA SER A 292 -17.17 -1.92 -13.87
C SER A 292 -16.62 -1.41 -15.20
N GLN A 293 -17.11 -0.28 -15.71
CA GLN A 293 -16.77 0.23 -17.03
C GLN A 293 -15.26 0.47 -17.22
N GLY A 294 -14.57 0.99 -16.20
CA GLY A 294 -13.13 1.22 -16.25
C GLY A 294 -12.34 -0.07 -16.36
N CYS A 295 -12.69 -1.08 -15.54
CA CYS A 295 -12.06 -2.41 -15.58
C CYS A 295 -12.27 -3.07 -16.95
N ASN A 296 -13.51 -3.13 -17.42
CA ASN A 296 -13.85 -3.70 -18.72
C ASN A 296 -13.17 -2.95 -19.87
N TYR A 297 -13.00 -1.63 -19.77
CA TYR A 297 -12.27 -0.83 -20.75
C TYR A 297 -10.79 -1.20 -20.83
N LEU A 298 -10.11 -1.37 -19.69
CA LEU A 298 -8.69 -1.80 -19.67
C LEU A 298 -8.51 -3.21 -20.22
N ILE A 299 -9.39 -4.13 -19.84
CA ILE A 299 -9.39 -5.52 -20.34
C ILE A 299 -9.58 -5.53 -21.86
N LYS A 300 -10.61 -4.83 -22.36
CA LYS A 300 -10.87 -4.73 -23.81
C LYS A 300 -9.69 -4.13 -24.59
N GLY A 301 -8.99 -3.19 -23.99
CA GLY A 301 -7.83 -2.50 -24.58
C GLY A 301 -6.50 -3.25 -24.44
N ASN A 302 -6.49 -4.47 -23.89
CA ASN A 302 -5.29 -5.24 -23.58
C ASN A 302 -4.28 -4.47 -22.70
N MET A 303 -4.78 -3.55 -21.86
CA MET A 303 -4.00 -2.82 -20.87
C MET A 303 -4.07 -3.49 -19.48
N ALA A 304 -4.95 -4.46 -19.31
CA ALA A 304 -5.07 -5.24 -18.09
C ALA A 304 -5.51 -6.67 -18.41
N GLU A 305 -4.97 -7.63 -17.65
CA GLU A 305 -5.45 -9.00 -17.63
C GLU A 305 -6.73 -9.11 -16.78
N ALA A 306 -7.71 -9.88 -17.25
CA ALA A 306 -8.94 -10.10 -16.54
C ALA A 306 -8.75 -11.09 -15.38
N VAL A 307 -9.14 -10.70 -14.17
CA VAL A 307 -9.16 -11.62 -13.02
C VAL A 307 -10.38 -12.51 -13.11
N THR A 308 -10.19 -13.77 -13.45
CA THR A 308 -11.28 -14.76 -13.58
C THR A 308 -11.51 -15.57 -12.29
N ASP A 309 -10.44 -15.82 -11.55
CA ASP A 309 -10.47 -16.49 -10.25
C ASP A 309 -9.17 -16.17 -9.45
N CYS A 310 -9.19 -16.49 -8.15
CA CYS A 310 -8.03 -16.23 -7.28
C CYS A 310 -6.81 -17.12 -7.60
N GLY A 311 -7.03 -18.29 -8.18
CA GLY A 311 -5.95 -19.21 -8.51
C GLY A 311 -5.15 -18.74 -9.70
N SER A 312 -5.83 -18.47 -10.83
CA SER A 312 -5.22 -17.94 -12.04
C SER A 312 -4.54 -16.59 -11.77
N PHE A 313 -5.14 -15.73 -10.93
CA PHE A 313 -4.52 -14.47 -10.52
C PHE A 313 -3.16 -14.67 -9.83
N LEU A 314 -3.06 -15.62 -8.88
CA LEU A 314 -1.77 -15.93 -8.24
C LEU A 314 -0.76 -16.52 -9.21
N ASP A 315 -1.22 -17.39 -10.11
CA ASP A 315 -0.37 -18.03 -11.11
C ASP A 315 0.18 -16.98 -12.10
N SER A 316 -0.65 -16.03 -12.56
CA SER A 316 -0.23 -14.91 -13.43
C SER A 316 0.81 -14.01 -12.75
N LEU A 317 0.70 -13.80 -11.43
CA LEU A 317 1.69 -13.06 -10.66
C LEU A 317 3.02 -13.83 -10.45
N GLY A 318 3.13 -15.07 -10.93
CA GLY A 318 4.28 -15.94 -10.67
C GLY A 318 4.43 -16.33 -9.19
N LEU A 319 3.35 -16.23 -8.42
CA LEU A 319 3.35 -16.50 -6.99
C LEU A 319 2.96 -17.95 -6.73
N THR A 320 3.93 -18.76 -6.33
CA THR A 320 3.68 -20.16 -5.99
C THR A 320 2.97 -20.26 -4.64
N ARG A 321 1.87 -20.99 -4.61
CA ARG A 321 1.20 -21.35 -3.35
C ARG A 321 2.15 -22.22 -2.53
N GLY A 322 2.54 -21.76 -1.36
CA GLY A 322 3.21 -22.61 -0.38
C GLY A 322 2.26 -23.75 -0.03
N ARG A 323 2.64 -24.99 -0.34
CA ARG A 323 1.82 -26.18 0.01
C ARG A 323 1.54 -26.27 1.52
N GLU A 324 2.36 -25.64 2.35
CA GLU A 324 2.24 -25.60 3.82
C GLU A 324 1.35 -24.46 4.32
N GLY A 325 1.41 -23.26 3.75
CA GLY A 325 0.70 -22.09 4.27
C GLY A 325 -0.83 -22.19 4.22
N PHE A 326 -1.38 -22.90 3.25
CA PHE A 326 -2.85 -23.09 3.15
C PHE A 326 -3.37 -24.13 4.18
N ARG A 327 -2.57 -25.13 4.49
CA ARG A 327 -2.85 -26.11 5.57
C ARG A 327 -2.69 -25.45 6.93
N GLU A 328 -1.58 -24.79 7.21
CA GLU A 328 -1.30 -24.16 8.51
C GLU A 328 -2.26 -23.03 8.88
N CYS A 329 -2.62 -22.14 7.96
CA CYS A 329 -3.58 -21.07 8.25
C CYS A 329 -4.99 -21.64 8.51
N ARG A 330 -5.36 -22.68 7.79
CA ARG A 330 -6.64 -23.39 7.97
C ARG A 330 -6.62 -24.27 9.22
N GLU A 331 -5.50 -24.95 9.48
CA GLU A 331 -5.31 -25.80 10.66
C GLU A 331 -5.21 -24.95 11.93
N ARG A 332 -4.48 -23.82 11.95
CA ARG A 332 -4.47 -22.87 13.07
C ARG A 332 -5.84 -22.24 13.34
N ARG A 333 -6.61 -21.91 12.30
CA ARG A 333 -8.01 -21.48 12.47
C ARG A 333 -8.89 -22.59 13.00
N MET A 334 -8.74 -23.81 12.49
CA MET A 334 -9.46 -24.97 13.01
C MET A 334 -9.03 -25.33 14.43
N GLU A 335 -7.75 -25.27 14.76
CA GLU A 335 -7.21 -25.47 16.13
C GLU A 335 -7.70 -24.38 17.09
N ALA A 336 -7.71 -23.10 16.68
CA ALA A 336 -8.23 -22.01 17.51
C ALA A 336 -9.76 -22.12 17.77
N VAL A 337 -10.51 -22.66 16.81
CA VAL A 337 -11.93 -22.97 16.94
C VAL A 337 -12.16 -24.22 17.82
N LEU A 338 -11.23 -25.18 17.77
CA LEU A 338 -11.30 -26.42 18.56
C LEU A 338 -10.84 -26.24 20.00
N ASP A 339 -9.85 -25.35 20.24
CA ASP A 339 -9.23 -25.17 21.58
C ASP A 339 -9.98 -24.27 22.55
N GLY A 340 -11.00 -23.52 22.11
CA GLY A 340 -11.53 -22.48 22.99
C GLY A 340 -13.03 -22.34 23.20
N LYS A 341 -13.92 -22.76 22.30
CA LYS A 341 -15.34 -22.35 22.38
C LYS A 341 -16.39 -23.37 21.96
N LEU A 342 -16.05 -24.46 21.34
CA LEU A 342 -17.04 -25.45 20.89
C LEU A 342 -17.05 -26.66 21.79
N ALA A 343 -18.11 -26.80 22.60
CA ALA A 343 -18.44 -28.03 23.32
C ALA A 343 -18.87 -29.12 22.30
N GLY A 344 -17.91 -29.66 21.52
CA GLY A 344 -18.14 -30.69 20.53
C GLY A 344 -16.89 -31.44 20.13
N SER A 345 -17.03 -32.69 19.68
CA SER A 345 -15.89 -33.46 19.20
C SER A 345 -15.37 -32.83 17.88
N SER A 346 -14.04 -32.81 17.70
CA SER A 346 -13.36 -32.43 16.46
C SER A 346 -13.95 -33.14 15.22
N GLU A 347 -14.53 -34.30 15.41
CA GLU A 347 -15.09 -35.17 14.39
C GLU A 347 -16.46 -34.65 13.86
N ASP A 348 -17.31 -34.07 14.72
CA ASP A 348 -18.58 -33.46 14.33
C ASP A 348 -18.37 -32.23 13.45
N VAL A 349 -17.40 -31.36 13.84
CA VAL A 349 -17.03 -30.16 13.07
C VAL A 349 -16.49 -30.55 11.68
N ALA A 350 -15.60 -31.53 11.64
CA ALA A 350 -15.03 -32.03 10.38
C ALA A 350 -16.11 -32.61 9.46
N THR A 351 -17.09 -33.33 10.03
CA THR A 351 -18.19 -33.91 9.29
C THR A 351 -19.08 -32.83 8.67
N ILE A 352 -19.47 -31.78 9.43
CA ILE A 352 -20.28 -30.66 8.93
C ILE A 352 -19.55 -29.93 7.83
N LEU A 353 -18.28 -29.58 8.02
CA LEU A 353 -17.46 -28.89 7.01
C LEU A 353 -17.30 -29.70 5.72
N LEU A 354 -17.13 -31.01 5.84
CA LEU A 354 -17.02 -31.91 4.68
C LEU A 354 -18.33 -31.98 3.88
N LEU A 355 -19.47 -32.03 4.58
CA LEU A 355 -20.80 -32.05 3.96
C LEU A 355 -21.10 -30.72 3.25
N VAL A 356 -20.84 -29.57 3.88
CA VAL A 356 -21.00 -28.24 3.27
C VAL A 356 -20.09 -28.06 2.05
N LYS A 357 -18.85 -28.57 2.12
CA LYS A 357 -17.89 -28.52 1.00
C LYS A 357 -18.34 -29.36 -0.20
N ARG A 358 -18.87 -30.56 0.06
CA ARG A 358 -19.29 -31.48 -1.01
C ARG A 358 -20.63 -31.08 -1.66
N ASN A 359 -21.50 -30.40 -0.91
CA ASN A 359 -22.83 -30.04 -1.35
C ASN A 359 -23.05 -28.54 -1.19
N ARG A 360 -22.61 -27.76 -2.19
CA ARG A 360 -22.75 -26.28 -2.19
C ARG A 360 -24.23 -25.90 -2.06
N GLY A 361 -24.57 -25.11 -1.04
CA GLY A 361 -25.94 -24.69 -0.78
C GLY A 361 -26.78 -25.73 -0.07
N ILE A 362 -26.15 -26.62 0.67
CA ILE A 362 -26.88 -27.61 1.54
C ILE A 362 -27.64 -26.86 2.64
N ASP A 363 -28.89 -27.19 2.86
CA ASP A 363 -29.67 -26.63 3.95
C ASP A 363 -29.44 -27.35 5.28
N LEU A 364 -29.96 -26.76 6.36
CA LEU A 364 -29.72 -27.26 7.71
C LEU A 364 -30.38 -28.67 7.91
N ASP A 365 -31.54 -28.91 7.32
CA ASP A 365 -32.26 -30.18 7.47
C ASP A 365 -31.53 -31.31 6.74
N GLU A 366 -30.95 -31.03 5.59
CA GLU A 366 -30.15 -31.98 4.85
C GLU A 366 -28.79 -32.23 5.55
N LEU A 367 -28.20 -31.20 6.21
CA LEU A 367 -27.01 -31.38 7.05
C LEU A 367 -27.32 -32.33 8.21
N VAL A 368 -28.46 -32.19 8.88
CA VAL A 368 -28.88 -33.07 9.96
C VAL A 368 -29.04 -34.52 9.46
N ARG A 369 -29.74 -34.70 8.33
CA ARG A 369 -29.94 -36.03 7.73
C ARG A 369 -28.64 -36.72 7.35
N ARG A 370 -27.69 -36.00 6.77
CA ARG A 370 -26.43 -36.58 6.27
C ARG A 370 -25.34 -36.72 7.32
N SER A 371 -25.36 -35.88 8.34
CA SER A 371 -24.39 -35.97 9.44
C SER A 371 -24.73 -37.02 10.47
N GLY A 372 -26.03 -37.37 10.58
CA GLY A 372 -26.54 -38.25 11.64
C GLY A 372 -26.52 -37.60 13.03
N LEU A 373 -26.25 -36.29 13.11
CA LEU A 373 -26.21 -35.53 14.36
C LEU A 373 -27.60 -34.95 14.68
N GLU A 374 -27.89 -34.73 15.96
CA GLU A 374 -29.11 -34.07 16.38
C GLU A 374 -29.21 -32.62 15.86
N TYR A 375 -30.43 -32.17 15.52
CA TYR A 375 -30.69 -30.83 14.99
C TYR A 375 -30.06 -29.68 15.84
N LYS A 376 -30.26 -29.78 17.18
CA LYS A 376 -29.66 -28.81 18.12
C LYS A 376 -28.13 -28.72 17.98
N ARG A 377 -27.52 -29.88 17.77
CA ARG A 377 -26.05 -29.97 17.62
C ARG A 377 -25.57 -29.35 16.31
N VAL A 378 -26.21 -29.73 15.19
CA VAL A 378 -25.91 -29.19 13.88
C VAL A 378 -26.11 -27.65 13.84
N SER A 379 -27.24 -27.18 14.39
CA SER A 379 -27.54 -25.74 14.45
C SER A 379 -26.52 -24.98 15.26
N ALA A 380 -26.10 -25.47 16.43
CA ALA A 380 -25.08 -24.85 17.26
C ALA A 380 -23.71 -24.80 16.55
N LEU A 381 -23.32 -25.91 15.90
CA LEU A 381 -22.06 -25.98 15.14
C LEU A 381 -22.07 -25.04 13.93
N VAL A 382 -23.17 -25.00 13.19
CA VAL A 382 -23.31 -24.13 12.02
C VAL A 382 -23.28 -22.65 12.43
N THR A 383 -23.97 -22.26 13.51
CA THR A 383 -23.92 -20.87 14.04
C THR A 383 -22.50 -20.49 14.50
N ALA A 384 -21.83 -21.36 15.23
CA ALA A 384 -20.47 -21.11 15.67
C ALA A 384 -19.48 -20.99 14.49
N LEU A 385 -19.63 -21.83 13.46
CA LEU A 385 -18.82 -21.76 12.24
C LEU A 385 -19.14 -20.52 11.39
N GLU A 386 -20.35 -19.98 11.47
CA GLU A 386 -20.76 -18.73 10.84
C GLU A 386 -20.16 -17.53 11.59
N GLU A 387 -20.24 -17.51 12.92
CA GLU A 387 -19.63 -16.46 13.76
C GLU A 387 -18.10 -16.37 13.55
N GLU A 388 -17.44 -17.51 13.34
CA GLU A 388 -16.01 -17.56 13.03
C GLU A 388 -15.71 -17.30 11.53
N GLY A 389 -16.71 -17.05 10.71
CA GLY A 389 -16.56 -16.73 9.28
C GLY A 389 -16.02 -17.89 8.43
N ILE A 390 -16.26 -19.13 8.84
CA ILE A 390 -15.88 -20.35 8.10
C ILE A 390 -16.99 -20.80 7.16
N ILE A 391 -18.24 -20.63 7.59
CA ILE A 391 -19.45 -20.93 6.81
C ILE A 391 -20.26 -19.63 6.65
N GLY A 392 -20.88 -19.43 5.50
CA GLY A 392 -21.90 -18.40 5.32
C GLY A 392 -23.26 -19.05 5.13
N ILE A 393 -24.30 -18.45 5.71
CA ILE A 393 -25.67 -18.86 5.57
C ILE A 393 -26.42 -17.83 4.73
N ASP A 394 -27.14 -18.29 3.67
CA ASP A 394 -27.98 -17.38 2.86
C ASP A 394 -29.39 -17.21 3.46
N LEU A 395 -30.17 -16.31 2.86
CA LEU A 395 -31.56 -16.06 3.30
C LEU A 395 -32.49 -17.29 3.23
N LEU A 396 -32.11 -18.32 2.49
CA LEU A 396 -32.81 -19.59 2.39
C LEU A 396 -32.22 -20.66 3.32
N ARG A 397 -31.41 -20.25 4.30
CA ARG A 397 -30.71 -21.12 5.26
C ARG A 397 -29.78 -22.16 4.63
N ARG A 398 -29.25 -21.87 3.46
CA ARG A 398 -28.29 -22.75 2.78
C ARG A 398 -26.86 -22.39 3.17
N CYS A 399 -26.09 -23.41 3.54
CA CYS A 399 -24.71 -23.27 4.02
C CYS A 399 -23.72 -23.35 2.87
N ARG A 400 -22.71 -22.51 2.91
CA ARG A 400 -21.56 -22.53 2.00
C ARG A 400 -20.26 -22.30 2.78
N ILE A 401 -19.16 -22.86 2.33
CA ILE A 401 -17.82 -22.50 2.84
C ILE A 401 -17.47 -21.09 2.29
N LEU A 402 -17.02 -20.21 3.17
CA LEU A 402 -16.58 -18.86 2.84
C LEU A 402 -15.11 -18.84 2.40
#